data_de4ca71e9f664d36a8b88baeff610aae
#
_entry.id   de4ca71e9f664d36a8b88baeff610aae
#
_cell.length_a   1.000
_cell.length_b   1.000
_cell.length_c   1.000
_cell.angle_alpha   90.00
_cell.angle_beta   90.00
_cell.angle_gamma   90.00
#
_symmetry.space_group_name_H-M   'P 1'
#
loop_
_entity.id
_entity.type
_entity.pdbx_description
1 polymer ?
#
loop_
_entity_poly.entity_id
_entity_poly.type
_entity_poly.pdbx_seq_one_letter_code
_entity_poly.pdbx_strand_id
1 'polypeptide(L)'
;MRLLSAGLIYVAVSTVTALLLGENAGGLNWSISFVSLIVGATVGIALFFLMPPTPIRLGPSTQSPAGTEGDDPLARYRSIWLCLVGFVFAIFAFRSFCWLFYFEGENIDIQSPFNLGDLGLHLTYIKTFANGVSLWPDSPIYVYSKLRYPVGIDLFNGILTNLGFDLRPQLAATGLLASVATFYALYRWGGTFTVAGFLFNGGIAGYAFLQTHQFLDYQGTSHVSWKSIPLTMFVTQRGLLYAIPAGLLLLRQWRVKYGSDSDQENQLLPVWAEYILYATMPLFHIHTFIALSIVLVVLFLSRPPSRPPLFKLVAAAVLPAVIFVWLTTDKMHAGSILQWHLGWTQNVGELGMPFFWFWLFNFGVFLPLAIALVGIVARQEWNGLFGRQSSARQPKKLGPGLISSIIRRAHDFELSIDAAYLAAAVLIFLLTISVKTAPWEWDNIKLLIWAYFITLPILWNRMLIRWPFSARVGACLILFFSGFVSLIGGLAAGRPGYQFANRSETDFVAAAVRRLPLEARFAGFPTYNHPLLLSGRKMVCGYAGHLWTQGIADYATIESQLNNLMLGQGDWKKSARELQVRYLFWGTLEKTNYGNSTRPWEKQLPLVAQGAWGIIYDFGPSTKRY
;
A
#
# COMPACT_ATOMS: atom_id res chain seq x y z
N MET A 1 -7.53 5.74 20.17
CA MET A 1 -6.58 6.62 19.45
C MET A 1 -5.16 6.50 19.98
N ARG A 2 -4.91 6.63 21.30
CA ARG A 2 -3.58 6.55 21.92
C ARG A 2 -2.74 5.36 21.43
N LEU A 3 -3.27 4.13 21.56
CA LEU A 3 -2.55 2.91 21.20
C LEU A 3 -2.26 2.83 19.70
N LEU A 4 -3.23 3.21 18.85
CA LEU A 4 -3.04 3.25 17.41
C LEU A 4 -1.91 4.21 17.04
N SER A 5 -1.97 5.45 17.54
CA SER A 5 -0.98 6.48 17.24
C SER A 5 0.41 6.10 17.75
N ALA A 6 0.49 5.58 18.98
CA ALA A 6 1.74 5.12 19.58
C ALA A 6 2.38 3.97 18.79
N GLY A 7 1.57 2.99 18.36
CA GLY A 7 2.03 1.87 17.54
C GLY A 7 2.54 2.30 16.16
N LEU A 8 1.85 3.22 15.50
CA LEU A 8 2.29 3.75 14.20
C LEU A 8 3.58 4.57 14.32
N ILE A 9 3.70 5.41 15.36
CA ILE A 9 4.94 6.15 15.64
C ILE A 9 6.08 5.20 16.01
N TYR A 10 5.81 4.16 16.81
CA TYR A 10 6.80 3.12 17.10
C TYR A 10 7.40 2.52 15.82
N VAL A 11 6.56 2.09 14.89
CA VAL A 11 7.01 1.50 13.62
C VAL A 11 7.79 2.53 12.78
N ALA A 12 7.26 3.75 12.63
CA ALA A 12 7.92 4.79 11.83
C ALA A 12 9.28 5.17 12.39
N VAL A 13 9.35 5.46 13.69
CA VAL A 13 10.58 5.90 14.35
C VAL A 13 11.62 4.78 14.39
N SER A 14 11.23 3.53 14.71
CA SER A 14 12.13 2.38 14.64
C SER A 14 12.73 2.21 13.25
N THR A 15 11.91 2.29 12.21
CA THR A 15 12.34 2.12 10.82
C THR A 15 13.31 3.23 10.39
N VAL A 16 12.99 4.49 10.70
CA VAL A 16 13.85 5.63 10.33
C VAL A 16 15.15 5.61 11.11
N THR A 17 15.11 5.28 12.41
CA THR A 17 16.31 5.15 13.23
C THR A 17 17.24 4.06 12.69
N ALA A 18 16.69 2.90 12.32
CA ALA A 18 17.45 1.81 11.71
C ALA A 18 18.07 2.21 10.37
N LEU A 19 17.32 2.96 9.55
CA LEU A 19 17.84 3.48 8.29
C LEU A 19 19.02 4.41 8.51
N LEU A 20 18.88 5.40 9.40
CA LEU A 20 19.92 6.40 9.67
C LEU A 20 21.17 5.79 10.32
N LEU A 21 21.00 4.92 11.31
CA LEU A 21 22.13 4.26 11.96
C LEU A 21 22.80 3.24 11.05
N GLY A 22 21.99 2.48 10.30
CA GLY A 22 22.49 1.47 9.37
C GLY A 22 23.23 2.07 8.16
N GLU A 23 22.79 3.22 7.65
CA GLU A 23 23.52 3.97 6.61
C GLU A 23 24.95 4.31 7.09
N ASN A 24 25.07 4.84 8.30
CA ASN A 24 26.37 5.22 8.86
C ASN A 24 27.27 4.02 9.21
N ALA A 25 26.69 2.87 9.56
CA ALA A 25 27.42 1.68 9.96
C ALA A 25 27.64 0.67 8.82
N GLY A 26 27.14 0.95 7.62
CA GLY A 26 27.26 0.07 6.46
C GLY A 26 26.29 -1.11 6.47
N GLY A 27 25.18 -1.04 7.23
CA GLY A 27 24.13 -2.05 7.25
C GLY A 27 23.52 -2.28 8.63
N LEU A 28 22.48 -3.13 8.70
CA LEU A 28 21.90 -3.53 9.97
C LEU A 28 22.83 -4.52 10.70
N ASN A 29 22.92 -4.35 12.01
CA ASN A 29 23.47 -5.34 12.93
C ASN A 29 22.58 -5.43 14.18
N TRP A 30 22.87 -6.39 15.06
CA TRP A 30 22.07 -6.63 16.25
C TRP A 30 21.90 -5.38 17.13
N SER A 31 22.98 -4.63 17.37
CA SER A 31 22.95 -3.44 18.20
C SER A 31 22.11 -2.31 17.59
N ILE A 32 22.25 -2.06 16.28
CA ILE A 32 21.45 -1.06 15.55
C ILE A 32 19.99 -1.44 15.60
N SER A 33 19.67 -2.70 15.32
CA SER A 33 18.31 -3.23 15.34
C SER A 33 17.67 -3.07 16.73
N PHE A 34 18.40 -3.41 17.78
CA PHE A 34 17.94 -3.27 19.16
C PHE A 34 17.72 -1.81 19.57
N VAL A 35 18.71 -0.94 19.32
CA VAL A 35 18.61 0.49 19.62
C VAL A 35 17.44 1.13 18.89
N SER A 36 17.23 0.77 17.62
CA SER A 36 16.13 1.30 16.81
C SER A 36 14.76 0.98 17.41
N LEU A 37 14.57 -0.25 17.90
CA LEU A 37 13.33 -0.63 18.58
C LEU A 37 13.14 0.11 19.91
N ILE A 38 14.22 0.31 20.68
CA ILE A 38 14.18 1.05 21.96
C ILE A 38 13.81 2.51 21.70
N VAL A 39 14.45 3.17 20.73
CA VAL A 39 14.12 4.56 20.37
C VAL A 39 12.67 4.68 19.92
N GLY A 40 12.22 3.79 19.03
CA GLY A 40 10.82 3.76 18.61
C GLY A 40 9.85 3.53 19.77
N ALA A 41 10.15 2.57 20.67
CA ALA A 41 9.34 2.28 21.83
C ALA A 41 9.26 3.49 22.78
N THR A 42 10.41 4.15 23.05
CA THR A 42 10.46 5.35 23.90
C THR A 42 9.57 6.47 23.35
N VAL A 43 9.66 6.77 22.04
CA VAL A 43 8.85 7.81 21.41
C VAL A 43 7.38 7.41 21.35
N GLY A 44 7.07 6.15 21.05
CA GLY A 44 5.70 5.62 21.04
C GLY A 44 5.04 5.66 22.42
N ILE A 45 5.76 5.26 23.47
CA ILE A 45 5.31 5.32 24.87
C ILE A 45 5.13 6.79 25.31
N ALA A 46 6.05 7.67 24.98
CA ALA A 46 5.91 9.10 25.25
C ALA A 46 4.62 9.66 24.61
N LEU A 47 4.36 9.34 23.34
CA LEU A 47 3.13 9.74 22.68
C LEU A 47 1.88 9.17 23.39
N PHE A 48 1.91 7.91 23.80
CA PHE A 48 0.80 7.28 24.49
C PHE A 48 0.42 8.02 25.77
N PHE A 49 1.39 8.48 26.55
CA PHE A 49 1.12 9.25 27.78
C PHE A 49 0.80 10.73 27.53
N LEU A 50 1.34 11.33 26.49
CA LEU A 50 1.04 12.71 26.11
C LEU A 50 -0.39 12.90 25.58
N MET A 51 -0.97 11.88 24.95
CA MET A 51 -2.32 11.97 24.44
C MET A 51 -3.35 11.78 25.56
N PRO A 52 -4.43 12.59 25.62
CA PRO A 52 -5.48 12.42 26.61
C PRO A 52 -6.22 11.08 26.45
N PRO A 53 -6.74 10.45 27.54
CA PRO A 53 -7.53 9.24 27.44
C PRO A 53 -8.80 9.50 26.63
N THR A 54 -8.97 8.73 25.57
CA THR A 54 -10.23 8.76 24.81
C THR A 54 -11.27 7.93 25.55
N PRO A 55 -12.42 8.51 25.94
CA PRO A 55 -13.53 7.69 26.45
C PRO A 55 -13.90 6.67 25.37
N ILE A 56 -14.12 5.43 25.79
CA ILE A 56 -14.61 4.36 24.90
C ILE A 56 -16.08 4.67 24.58
N ARG A 57 -16.31 5.61 23.68
CA ARG A 57 -17.63 5.77 23.08
C ARG A 57 -17.74 4.79 21.92
N LEU A 58 -18.56 3.77 22.06
CA LEU A 58 -18.92 2.79 21.01
C LEU A 58 -19.83 3.42 19.94
N GLY A 59 -19.57 4.67 19.55
CA GLY A 59 -20.30 5.37 18.52
C GLY A 59 -19.37 6.04 17.51
N PRO A 60 -19.75 6.17 16.22
CA PRO A 60 -19.05 7.05 15.31
C PRO A 60 -19.08 8.46 15.85
N SER A 61 -18.01 9.21 15.59
CA SER A 61 -17.88 10.61 15.96
C SER A 61 -18.71 11.57 15.09
N THR A 62 -19.63 11.04 14.30
CA THR A 62 -20.56 11.83 13.50
C THR A 62 -21.74 12.20 14.40
N GLN A 63 -21.90 13.48 14.67
CA GLN A 63 -23.13 14.03 15.25
C GLN A 63 -24.28 13.63 14.32
N SER A 64 -25.20 12.79 14.82
CA SER A 64 -26.55 12.76 14.26
C SER A 64 -27.08 14.19 14.34
N PRO A 65 -27.77 14.71 13.32
CA PRO A 65 -28.42 16.00 13.40
C PRO A 65 -29.23 16.05 14.72
N ALA A 66 -29.01 17.08 15.50
CA ALA A 66 -29.72 17.25 16.78
C ALA A 66 -31.23 17.10 16.52
N GLY A 67 -31.84 16.06 17.07
CA GLY A 67 -33.27 15.81 16.94
C GLY A 67 -33.68 14.42 16.44
N THR A 68 -32.77 13.54 15.99
CA THR A 68 -33.13 12.22 15.44
C THR A 68 -32.59 11.02 16.25
N GLU A 69 -31.94 11.24 17.39
CA GLU A 69 -31.36 10.13 18.19
C GLU A 69 -32.40 9.23 18.89
N GLY A 70 -33.68 9.67 19.04
CA GLY A 70 -34.72 8.92 19.75
C GLY A 70 -35.39 7.81 18.92
N ASP A 71 -35.40 7.88 17.59
CA ASP A 71 -36.26 7.04 16.73
C ASP A 71 -35.54 6.30 15.60
N ASP A 72 -34.20 6.25 15.56
CA ASP A 72 -33.53 5.42 14.54
C ASP A 72 -33.58 3.94 14.94
N PRO A 73 -34.41 3.13 14.23
CA PRO A 73 -34.50 1.68 14.51
C PRO A 73 -33.15 0.95 14.40
N LEU A 74 -32.16 1.54 13.71
CA LEU A 74 -30.81 0.98 13.61
C LEU A 74 -29.96 1.22 14.87
N ALA A 75 -30.27 2.23 15.69
CA ALA A 75 -29.53 2.47 16.93
C ALA A 75 -29.56 1.24 17.85
N ARG A 76 -30.72 0.55 17.88
CA ARG A 76 -30.93 -0.68 18.66
C ARG A 76 -30.07 -1.86 18.19
N TYR A 77 -29.78 -1.95 16.88
CA TYR A 77 -29.01 -3.05 16.27
C TYR A 77 -27.56 -2.68 16.00
N ARG A 78 -27.14 -1.48 16.36
CA ARG A 78 -25.80 -0.96 16.08
C ARG A 78 -24.67 -1.84 16.61
N SER A 79 -24.82 -2.34 17.84
CA SER A 79 -23.84 -3.24 18.46
C SER A 79 -23.77 -4.58 17.74
N ILE A 80 -24.92 -5.12 17.35
CA ILE A 80 -24.99 -6.39 16.60
C ILE A 80 -24.30 -6.22 15.24
N TRP A 81 -24.58 -5.13 14.54
CA TRP A 81 -23.96 -4.82 13.27
C TRP A 81 -22.44 -4.65 13.38
N LEU A 82 -21.98 -3.94 14.40
CA LEU A 82 -20.55 -3.82 14.69
C LEU A 82 -19.90 -5.18 14.97
N CYS A 83 -20.55 -6.05 15.75
CA CYS A 83 -20.06 -7.39 16.00
C CYS A 83 -19.99 -8.23 14.73
N LEU A 84 -21.00 -8.18 13.87
CA LEU A 84 -21.01 -8.93 12.60
C LEU A 84 -19.88 -8.48 11.66
N VAL A 85 -19.75 -7.17 11.43
CA VAL A 85 -18.70 -6.63 10.57
C VAL A 85 -17.31 -6.89 11.18
N GLY A 86 -17.18 -6.75 12.48
CA GLY A 86 -15.96 -7.08 13.23
C GLY A 86 -15.58 -8.56 13.13
N PHE A 87 -16.56 -9.46 13.22
CA PHE A 87 -16.36 -10.89 13.06
C PHE A 87 -15.87 -11.25 11.66
N VAL A 88 -16.52 -10.73 10.61
CA VAL A 88 -16.07 -10.97 9.23
C VAL A 88 -14.65 -10.42 9.02
N PHE A 89 -14.37 -9.23 9.57
CA PHE A 89 -13.03 -8.65 9.49
C PHE A 89 -11.98 -9.51 10.21
N ALA A 90 -12.33 -10.07 11.38
CA ALA A 90 -11.46 -10.96 12.13
C ALA A 90 -11.18 -12.27 11.36
N ILE A 91 -12.21 -12.86 10.73
CA ILE A 91 -12.03 -14.04 9.86
C ILE A 91 -11.10 -13.72 8.70
N PHE A 92 -11.33 -12.59 8.02
CA PHE A 92 -10.46 -12.12 6.94
C PHE A 92 -9.02 -11.99 7.42
N ALA A 93 -8.77 -11.26 8.51
CA ALA A 93 -7.43 -11.01 9.03
C ALA A 93 -6.73 -12.31 9.44
N PHE A 94 -7.42 -13.15 10.21
CA PHE A 94 -6.89 -14.43 10.66
C PHE A 94 -6.55 -15.35 9.49
N ARG A 95 -7.50 -15.57 8.57
CA ARG A 95 -7.30 -16.44 7.41
C ARG A 95 -6.18 -15.94 6.49
N SER A 96 -6.08 -14.62 6.29
CA SER A 96 -5.07 -14.03 5.40
C SER A 96 -3.66 -14.05 5.98
N PHE A 97 -3.51 -13.78 7.29
CA PHE A 97 -2.17 -13.58 7.86
C PHE A 97 -1.64 -14.82 8.60
N CYS A 98 -2.47 -15.67 9.21
CA CYS A 98 -2.00 -16.92 9.80
C CYS A 98 -1.62 -17.96 8.73
N TRP A 99 -2.20 -17.85 7.52
CA TRP A 99 -1.86 -18.65 6.35
C TRP A 99 -1.18 -17.81 5.25
N LEU A 100 -0.52 -16.73 5.63
CA LEU A 100 0.24 -15.90 4.69
C LEU A 100 1.30 -16.73 3.96
N PHE A 101 2.08 -17.51 4.73
CA PHE A 101 2.81 -18.67 4.28
C PHE A 101 2.90 -19.70 5.42
N TYR A 102 2.93 -20.98 5.08
CA TYR A 102 2.95 -22.08 6.04
C TYR A 102 3.72 -23.26 5.47
N PHE A 103 4.01 -24.24 6.32
CA PHE A 103 4.77 -25.43 5.93
C PHE A 103 3.82 -26.61 5.82
N GLU A 104 3.92 -27.33 4.68
CA GLU A 104 3.23 -28.59 4.45
C GLU A 104 4.25 -29.62 3.95
N GLY A 105 4.72 -30.49 4.85
CA GLY A 105 5.86 -31.39 4.57
C GLY A 105 7.11 -30.59 4.20
N GLU A 106 7.64 -30.86 3.03
CA GLU A 106 8.81 -30.18 2.48
C GLU A 106 8.48 -28.89 1.72
N ASN A 107 7.20 -28.52 1.64
CA ASN A 107 6.78 -27.36 0.91
C ASN A 107 6.61 -26.13 1.83
N ILE A 108 6.90 -25.00 1.27
CA ILE A 108 6.43 -23.70 1.74
C ILE A 108 5.23 -23.36 0.88
N ASP A 109 4.05 -23.28 1.49
CA ASP A 109 2.80 -22.99 0.80
C ASP A 109 2.24 -21.64 1.20
N ILE A 110 1.45 -21.03 0.32
CA ILE A 110 0.71 -19.81 0.56
C ILE A 110 -0.78 -20.02 0.30
N GLN A 111 -1.60 -19.27 1.02
CA GLN A 111 -3.05 -19.36 0.84
C GLN A 111 -3.53 -18.59 -0.39
N SER A 112 -3.01 -17.38 -0.61
CA SER A 112 -3.53 -16.47 -1.62
C SER A 112 -2.71 -16.53 -2.92
N PRO A 113 -3.32 -16.86 -4.08
CA PRO A 113 -2.62 -16.85 -5.36
C PRO A 113 -2.14 -15.45 -5.75
N PHE A 114 -2.83 -14.39 -5.28
CA PHE A 114 -2.44 -13.00 -5.54
C PHE A 114 -1.13 -12.61 -4.87
N ASN A 115 -0.65 -13.39 -3.91
CA ASN A 115 0.54 -13.10 -3.13
C ASN A 115 1.79 -13.87 -3.58
N LEU A 116 1.71 -14.71 -4.63
CA LEU A 116 2.83 -15.52 -5.09
C LEU A 116 4.07 -14.66 -5.42
N GLY A 117 3.91 -13.67 -6.28
CA GLY A 117 5.00 -12.76 -6.65
C GLY A 117 5.35 -11.78 -5.54
N ASP A 118 4.37 -11.05 -5.03
CA ASP A 118 4.59 -9.98 -4.05
C ASP A 118 5.25 -10.49 -2.76
N LEU A 119 4.83 -11.65 -2.23
CA LEU A 119 5.45 -12.21 -1.04
C LEU A 119 6.93 -12.53 -1.27
N GLY A 120 7.28 -13.12 -2.41
CA GLY A 120 8.67 -13.42 -2.76
C GLY A 120 9.55 -12.18 -2.76
N LEU A 121 9.05 -11.09 -3.32
CA LEU A 121 9.73 -9.79 -3.34
C LEU A 121 9.95 -9.25 -1.91
N HIS A 122 8.90 -9.24 -1.09
CA HIS A 122 8.99 -8.76 0.29
C HIS A 122 9.92 -9.62 1.15
N LEU A 123 9.85 -10.95 1.04
CA LEU A 123 10.77 -11.85 1.75
C LEU A 123 12.23 -11.58 1.36
N THR A 124 12.48 -11.36 0.06
CA THR A 124 13.81 -10.98 -0.44
C THR A 124 14.31 -9.70 0.21
N TYR A 125 13.51 -8.66 0.28
CA TYR A 125 13.90 -7.39 0.91
C TYR A 125 14.14 -7.54 2.42
N ILE A 126 13.25 -8.20 3.13
CA ILE A 126 13.40 -8.46 4.58
C ILE A 126 14.71 -9.19 4.86
N LYS A 127 15.00 -10.27 4.12
CA LYS A 127 16.23 -11.05 4.30
C LYS A 127 17.47 -10.27 3.90
N THR A 128 17.40 -9.47 2.84
CA THR A 128 18.51 -8.59 2.42
C THR A 128 18.88 -7.63 3.54
N PHE A 129 17.91 -6.94 4.14
CA PHE A 129 18.14 -6.04 5.27
C PHE A 129 18.65 -6.79 6.51
N ALA A 130 18.01 -7.92 6.85
CA ALA A 130 18.40 -8.72 8.01
C ALA A 130 19.82 -9.28 7.93
N ASN A 131 20.33 -9.53 6.73
CA ASN A 131 21.72 -9.97 6.51
C ASN A 131 22.76 -8.85 6.68
N GLY A 132 22.34 -7.60 6.86
CA GLY A 132 23.25 -6.48 7.08
C GLY A 132 23.89 -5.93 5.81
N VAL A 133 23.21 -6.02 4.68
CA VAL A 133 23.66 -5.36 3.43
C VAL A 133 23.68 -3.84 3.63
N SER A 134 24.68 -3.17 3.04
CA SER A 134 24.82 -1.70 3.12
C SER A 134 23.55 -0.98 2.72
N LEU A 135 23.11 -0.03 3.53
CA LEU A 135 21.98 0.85 3.24
C LEU A 135 22.49 2.11 2.50
N TRP A 136 21.85 2.62 1.47
CA TRP A 136 20.73 2.09 0.72
C TRP A 136 21.24 1.05 -0.30
N PRO A 137 20.71 -0.20 -0.33
CA PRO A 137 21.33 -1.29 -1.08
C PRO A 137 21.12 -1.18 -2.60
N ASP A 138 21.95 -1.90 -3.34
CA ASP A 138 21.58 -2.27 -4.70
C ASP A 138 20.34 -3.15 -4.68
N SER A 139 19.54 -3.10 -5.74
CA SER A 139 18.37 -3.97 -5.84
C SER A 139 18.79 -5.45 -5.83
N PRO A 140 18.28 -6.28 -4.91
CA PRO A 140 18.64 -7.69 -4.87
C PRO A 140 18.12 -8.47 -6.07
N ILE A 141 17.12 -7.95 -6.79
CA ILE A 141 16.54 -8.55 -7.97
C ILE A 141 17.05 -7.92 -9.28
N TYR A 142 17.88 -6.88 -9.20
CA TYR A 142 18.49 -6.23 -10.37
C TYR A 142 19.69 -5.40 -9.95
N VAL A 143 20.87 -5.99 -9.91
CA VAL A 143 22.08 -5.45 -9.28
C VAL A 143 22.68 -4.19 -9.92
N TYR A 144 22.10 -3.71 -11.03
CA TYR A 144 22.58 -2.55 -11.80
C TYR A 144 21.85 -1.25 -11.42
N SER A 145 20.93 -1.30 -10.47
CA SER A 145 20.23 -0.13 -9.94
C SER A 145 20.17 -0.18 -8.41
N LYS A 146 19.95 0.96 -7.78
CA LYS A 146 19.58 0.99 -6.36
C LYS A 146 18.16 0.47 -6.19
N LEU A 147 17.84 0.05 -4.97
CA LEU A 147 16.50 -0.44 -4.60
C LEU A 147 15.43 0.62 -4.89
N ARG A 148 14.46 0.26 -5.76
CA ARG A 148 13.35 1.13 -6.21
C ARG A 148 12.03 0.63 -5.65
N TYR A 149 11.84 0.72 -4.34
CA TYR A 149 10.59 0.28 -3.71
C TYR A 149 10.39 0.94 -2.34
N PRO A 150 9.15 1.27 -1.93
CA PRO A 150 8.85 1.74 -0.58
C PRO A 150 8.87 0.56 0.41
N VAL A 151 10.01 0.34 1.05
CA VAL A 151 10.29 -0.85 1.88
C VAL A 151 10.21 -0.60 3.39
N GLY A 152 9.52 0.45 3.84
CA GLY A 152 9.49 0.79 5.26
C GLY A 152 9.08 -0.36 6.17
N ILE A 153 8.02 -1.09 5.82
CA ILE A 153 7.56 -2.24 6.61
C ILE A 153 8.48 -3.46 6.47
N ASP A 154 9.13 -3.62 5.32
CA ASP A 154 10.09 -4.70 5.11
C ASP A 154 11.38 -4.47 5.89
N LEU A 155 11.84 -3.21 5.96
CA LEU A 155 12.96 -2.83 6.82
C LEU A 155 12.61 -3.05 8.31
N PHE A 156 11.39 -2.69 8.75
CA PHE A 156 10.91 -2.99 10.10
C PHE A 156 10.94 -4.50 10.40
N ASN A 157 10.45 -5.33 9.49
CA ASN A 157 10.54 -6.79 9.62
C ASN A 157 12.00 -7.28 9.52
N GLY A 158 12.84 -6.62 8.74
CA GLY A 158 14.28 -6.87 8.67
C GLY A 158 14.98 -6.65 10.02
N ILE A 159 14.62 -5.58 10.75
CA ILE A 159 15.08 -5.31 12.13
C ILE A 159 14.74 -6.50 13.05
N LEU A 160 13.48 -6.97 13.02
CA LEU A 160 13.05 -8.09 13.85
C LEU A 160 13.77 -9.39 13.47
N THR A 161 13.94 -9.66 12.17
CA THR A 161 14.66 -10.84 11.69
C THR A 161 16.14 -10.80 12.08
N ASN A 162 16.79 -9.63 12.03
CA ASN A 162 18.19 -9.45 12.44
C ASN A 162 18.39 -9.71 13.94
N LEU A 163 17.37 -9.44 14.77
CA LEU A 163 17.36 -9.78 16.20
C LEU A 163 17.09 -11.26 16.48
N GLY A 164 16.82 -12.06 15.45
CA GLY A 164 16.59 -13.50 15.58
C GLY A 164 15.12 -13.93 15.68
N PHE A 165 14.16 -13.01 15.50
CA PHE A 165 12.76 -13.41 15.44
C PHE A 165 12.48 -14.22 14.18
N ASP A 166 11.78 -15.34 14.33
CA ASP A 166 11.37 -16.18 13.21
C ASP A 166 10.42 -15.39 12.27
N LEU A 167 10.69 -15.51 10.97
CA LEU A 167 10.03 -14.72 9.93
C LEU A 167 8.53 -15.03 9.86
N ARG A 168 8.12 -16.29 9.97
CA ARG A 168 6.72 -16.70 9.86
C ARG A 168 5.83 -16.08 10.95
N PRO A 169 6.09 -16.28 12.26
CA PRO A 169 5.25 -15.69 13.30
C PRO A 169 5.32 -14.15 13.32
N GLN A 170 6.47 -13.53 13.00
CA GLN A 170 6.54 -12.08 12.96
C GLN A 170 5.70 -11.48 11.83
N LEU A 171 5.66 -12.10 10.64
CA LEU A 171 4.83 -11.61 9.53
C LEU A 171 3.33 -11.78 9.84
N ALA A 172 2.93 -12.90 10.46
CA ALA A 172 1.57 -13.11 10.94
C ALA A 172 1.20 -12.04 11.99
N ALA A 173 2.05 -11.84 12.99
CA ALA A 173 1.82 -10.84 14.04
C ALA A 173 1.74 -9.41 13.47
N THR A 174 2.66 -9.03 12.57
CA THR A 174 2.63 -7.73 11.89
C THR A 174 1.33 -7.53 11.11
N GLY A 175 0.88 -8.55 10.37
CA GLY A 175 -0.37 -8.51 9.62
C GLY A 175 -1.61 -8.41 10.51
N LEU A 176 -1.67 -9.18 11.59
CA LEU A 176 -2.79 -9.14 12.54
C LEU A 176 -2.86 -7.81 13.29
N LEU A 177 -1.73 -7.28 13.77
CA LEU A 177 -1.68 -5.97 14.43
C LEU A 177 -2.07 -4.83 13.48
N ALA A 178 -1.58 -4.88 12.24
CA ALA A 178 -1.98 -3.94 11.20
C ALA A 178 -3.48 -4.05 10.86
N SER A 179 -4.04 -5.25 10.88
CA SER A 179 -5.48 -5.48 10.68
C SER A 179 -6.31 -4.84 11.80
N VAL A 180 -5.92 -5.01 13.05
CA VAL A 180 -6.57 -4.35 14.19
C VAL A 180 -6.47 -2.83 14.09
N ALA A 181 -5.29 -2.31 13.73
CA ALA A 181 -5.06 -0.88 13.52
C ALA A 181 -5.94 -0.33 12.37
N THR A 182 -6.02 -1.06 11.26
CA THR A 182 -6.82 -0.69 10.09
C THR A 182 -8.32 -0.74 10.40
N PHE A 183 -8.80 -1.80 11.04
CA PHE A 183 -10.20 -1.88 11.48
C PHE A 183 -10.57 -0.67 12.35
N TYR A 184 -9.75 -0.39 13.36
CA TYR A 184 -10.01 0.72 14.27
C TYR A 184 -9.95 2.07 13.57
N ALA A 185 -8.97 2.28 12.66
CA ALA A 185 -8.85 3.51 11.89
C ALA A 185 -10.06 3.73 10.96
N LEU A 186 -10.50 2.71 10.21
CA LEU A 186 -11.68 2.74 9.36
C LEU A 186 -12.95 3.04 10.17
N TYR A 187 -13.10 2.35 11.32
CA TYR A 187 -14.24 2.57 12.20
C TYR A 187 -14.28 4.00 12.74
N ARG A 188 -13.13 4.56 13.14
CA ARG A 188 -13.04 5.96 13.62
C ARG A 188 -13.17 6.98 12.49
N TRP A 189 -12.87 6.60 11.26
CA TRP A 189 -13.01 7.46 10.09
C TRP A 189 -14.46 7.60 9.62
N GLY A 190 -15.22 6.51 9.50
CA GLY A 190 -16.57 6.55 8.96
C GLY A 190 -17.50 5.42 9.43
N GLY A 191 -17.23 4.84 10.62
CA GLY A 191 -18.07 3.82 11.23
C GLY A 191 -18.03 2.46 10.52
N THR A 192 -19.03 1.64 10.81
CA THR A 192 -19.16 0.29 10.23
C THR A 192 -19.36 0.31 8.72
N PHE A 193 -19.95 1.36 8.17
CA PHE A 193 -20.13 1.53 6.73
C PHE A 193 -18.78 1.59 5.99
N THR A 194 -17.79 2.30 6.55
CA THR A 194 -16.46 2.36 5.96
C THR A 194 -15.69 1.07 6.13
N VAL A 195 -15.87 0.36 7.24
CA VAL A 195 -15.30 -0.99 7.42
C VAL A 195 -15.91 -1.98 6.42
N ALA A 196 -17.24 -1.93 6.21
CA ALA A 196 -17.91 -2.73 5.19
C ALA A 196 -17.42 -2.37 3.77
N GLY A 197 -17.22 -1.08 3.50
CA GLY A 197 -16.64 -0.62 2.25
C GLY A 197 -15.24 -1.14 1.98
N PHE A 198 -14.38 -1.23 3.00
CA PHE A 198 -13.07 -1.86 2.89
C PHE A 198 -13.19 -3.36 2.58
N LEU A 199 -14.03 -4.09 3.35
CA LEU A 199 -14.16 -5.55 3.21
C LEU A 199 -14.84 -5.95 1.90
N PHE A 200 -15.87 -5.23 1.52
CA PHE A 200 -16.82 -5.61 0.48
C PHE A 200 -16.82 -4.63 -0.70
N ASN A 201 -15.69 -3.95 -0.93
CA ASN A 201 -15.56 -3.14 -2.14
C ASN A 201 -15.75 -4.03 -3.37
N GLY A 202 -16.43 -3.51 -4.39
CA GLY A 202 -16.63 -4.24 -5.65
C GLY A 202 -17.57 -3.50 -6.58
N GLY A 203 -17.59 -3.97 -7.82
CA GLY A 203 -18.48 -3.50 -8.87
C GLY A 203 -19.62 -4.47 -9.12
N ILE A 204 -19.81 -4.83 -10.40
CA ILE A 204 -20.89 -5.71 -10.84
C ILE A 204 -20.46 -7.19 -10.88
N ALA A 205 -19.16 -7.48 -11.02
CA ALA A 205 -18.67 -8.84 -11.31
C ALA A 205 -19.20 -9.94 -10.36
N GLY A 206 -19.29 -9.67 -9.06
CA GLY A 206 -19.75 -10.66 -8.07
C GLY A 206 -21.24 -11.02 -8.20
N TYR A 207 -22.03 -10.25 -8.95
CA TYR A 207 -23.43 -10.62 -9.25
C TYR A 207 -23.54 -11.87 -10.14
N ALA A 208 -22.44 -12.32 -10.76
CA ALA A 208 -22.38 -13.61 -11.44
C ALA A 208 -22.73 -14.77 -10.50
N PHE A 209 -22.60 -14.61 -9.18
CA PHE A 209 -23.09 -15.55 -8.18
C PHE A 209 -24.57 -15.92 -8.35
N LEU A 210 -25.42 -14.98 -8.76
CA LEU A 210 -26.86 -15.24 -8.95
C LEU A 210 -27.15 -16.25 -10.08
N GLN A 211 -26.19 -16.44 -11.00
CA GLN A 211 -26.28 -17.43 -12.08
C GLN A 211 -25.53 -18.71 -11.74
N THR A 212 -24.35 -18.59 -11.10
CA THR A 212 -23.46 -19.73 -10.86
C THR A 212 -23.74 -20.43 -9.54
N HIS A 213 -24.34 -19.74 -8.56
CA HIS A 213 -24.52 -20.16 -7.17
C HIS A 213 -23.22 -20.60 -6.46
N GLN A 214 -22.06 -20.12 -6.96
CA GLN A 214 -20.75 -20.48 -6.43
C GLN A 214 -20.06 -19.24 -5.83
N PHE A 215 -19.51 -19.40 -4.63
CA PHE A 215 -18.64 -18.40 -4.03
C PHE A 215 -17.25 -18.48 -4.66
N LEU A 216 -16.98 -17.59 -5.60
CA LEU A 216 -15.70 -17.42 -6.28
C LEU A 216 -15.23 -15.97 -6.13
N ASP A 217 -13.93 -15.74 -6.26
CA ASP A 217 -13.42 -14.37 -6.37
C ASP A 217 -13.61 -13.82 -7.79
N TYR A 218 -14.81 -13.34 -8.06
CA TYR A 218 -15.17 -12.73 -9.35
C TYR A 218 -14.39 -11.44 -9.64
N GLN A 219 -13.78 -10.81 -8.62
CA GLN A 219 -12.91 -9.65 -8.80
C GLN A 219 -11.50 -10.03 -9.23
N GLY A 220 -11.13 -11.31 -9.15
CA GLY A 220 -9.89 -11.86 -9.68
C GLY A 220 -9.86 -11.98 -11.21
N THR A 221 -10.98 -11.71 -11.90
CA THR A 221 -11.08 -11.87 -13.36
C THR A 221 -10.37 -10.75 -14.11
N SER A 222 -10.04 -11.01 -15.40
CA SER A 222 -9.30 -10.11 -16.28
C SER A 222 -10.00 -8.75 -16.54
N HIS A 223 -11.33 -8.72 -16.52
CA HIS A 223 -12.11 -7.50 -16.80
C HIS A 223 -12.29 -6.56 -15.60
N VAL A 224 -11.81 -6.96 -14.42
CA VAL A 224 -11.95 -6.18 -13.19
C VAL A 224 -10.63 -5.52 -12.82
N SER A 225 -10.58 -4.21 -12.90
CA SER A 225 -9.46 -3.40 -12.37
C SER A 225 -9.66 -2.97 -10.93
N TRP A 226 -10.91 -2.70 -10.51
CA TRP A 226 -11.28 -2.41 -9.12
C TRP A 226 -11.40 -3.71 -8.31
N LYS A 227 -10.24 -4.29 -8.01
CA LYS A 227 -10.15 -5.56 -7.30
C LYS A 227 -10.39 -5.40 -5.80
N SER A 228 -10.53 -6.53 -5.10
CA SER A 228 -10.74 -6.59 -3.65
C SER A 228 -9.61 -5.88 -2.89
N ILE A 229 -9.94 -4.80 -2.18
CA ILE A 229 -8.95 -4.07 -1.37
C ILE A 229 -8.31 -4.98 -0.31
N PRO A 230 -9.08 -5.78 0.47
CA PRO A 230 -8.46 -6.66 1.46
C PRO A 230 -7.57 -7.74 0.83
N LEU A 231 -8.02 -8.43 -0.23
CA LEU A 231 -7.32 -9.61 -0.75
C LEU A 231 -6.15 -9.28 -1.67
N THR A 232 -6.30 -8.28 -2.56
CA THR A 232 -5.33 -8.01 -3.62
C THR A 232 -4.44 -6.79 -3.35
N MET A 233 -4.72 -6.05 -2.28
CA MET A 233 -3.94 -4.87 -1.92
C MET A 233 -3.42 -4.94 -0.49
N PHE A 234 -4.30 -5.07 0.51
CA PHE A 234 -3.90 -5.02 1.91
C PHE A 234 -3.02 -6.22 2.31
N VAL A 235 -3.32 -7.42 1.80
CA VAL A 235 -2.52 -8.62 2.08
C VAL A 235 -1.22 -8.64 1.29
N THR A 236 -1.27 -8.25 0.00
CA THR A 236 -0.13 -8.38 -0.92
C THR A 236 0.85 -7.21 -0.81
N GLN A 237 0.33 -5.98 -0.69
CA GLN A 237 1.13 -4.75 -0.64
C GLN A 237 1.47 -4.39 0.81
N ARG A 238 2.56 -4.93 1.34
CA ARG A 238 2.91 -4.80 2.76
C ARG A 238 3.00 -3.35 3.26
N GLY A 239 3.40 -2.42 2.41
CA GLY A 239 3.38 -0.99 2.75
C GLY A 239 2.01 -0.47 3.21
N LEU A 240 0.91 -1.05 2.70
CA LEU A 240 -0.46 -0.68 3.09
C LEU A 240 -0.83 -1.12 4.51
N LEU A 241 -0.13 -2.11 5.09
CA LEU A 241 -0.32 -2.49 6.49
C LEU A 241 -0.06 -1.32 7.45
N TYR A 242 0.88 -0.45 7.09
CA TYR A 242 1.16 0.79 7.80
C TYR A 242 0.37 1.97 7.23
N ALA A 243 0.34 2.11 5.90
CA ALA A 243 -0.14 3.32 5.25
C ALA A 243 -1.65 3.53 5.37
N ILE A 244 -2.48 2.47 5.38
CA ILE A 244 -3.93 2.64 5.55
C ILE A 244 -4.27 3.18 6.94
N PRO A 245 -3.88 2.56 8.07
CA PRO A 245 -4.21 3.10 9.37
C PRO A 245 -3.57 4.47 9.64
N ALA A 246 -2.34 4.72 9.19
CA ALA A 246 -1.66 6.01 9.36
C ALA A 246 -2.31 7.11 8.50
N GLY A 247 -2.65 6.83 7.24
CA GLY A 247 -3.30 7.76 6.34
C GLY A 247 -4.71 8.14 6.82
N LEU A 248 -5.52 7.15 7.25
CA LEU A 248 -6.85 7.41 7.83
C LEU A 248 -6.77 8.21 9.13
N LEU A 249 -5.74 7.96 9.96
CA LEU A 249 -5.48 8.74 11.15
C LEU A 249 -5.18 10.20 10.82
N LEU A 250 -4.33 10.47 9.81
CA LEU A 250 -4.02 11.82 9.34
C LEU A 250 -5.24 12.51 8.70
N LEU A 251 -6.01 11.80 7.86
CA LEU A 251 -7.25 12.34 7.30
C LEU A 251 -8.23 12.75 8.41
N ARG A 252 -8.41 11.88 9.42
CA ARG A 252 -9.26 12.21 10.56
C ARG A 252 -8.70 13.41 11.35
N GLN A 253 -7.38 13.43 11.59
CA GLN A 253 -6.70 14.56 12.25
C GLN A 253 -7.03 15.89 11.57
N TRP A 254 -6.85 15.95 10.25
CA TRP A 254 -7.08 17.19 9.49
C TRP A 254 -8.56 17.56 9.40
N ARG A 255 -9.44 16.55 9.33
CA ARG A 255 -10.88 16.79 9.31
C ARG A 255 -11.38 17.43 10.62
N VAL A 256 -10.88 16.97 11.75
CA VAL A 256 -11.21 17.56 13.08
C VAL A 256 -10.52 18.91 13.25
N LYS A 257 -9.22 18.99 12.99
CA LYS A 257 -8.39 20.19 13.19
C LYS A 257 -8.86 21.40 12.35
N TYR A 258 -9.30 21.14 11.12
CA TYR A 258 -9.71 22.18 10.17
C TYR A 258 -11.23 22.21 9.96
N GLY A 259 -12.00 21.36 10.61
CA GLY A 259 -13.47 21.40 10.66
C GLY A 259 -13.96 22.33 11.76
N SER A 260 -15.29 22.41 11.90
CA SER A 260 -15.94 23.23 12.94
C SER A 260 -16.29 22.41 14.21
N ASP A 261 -15.68 21.24 14.39
CA ASP A 261 -16.07 20.24 15.40
C ASP A 261 -15.20 20.40 16.66
N SER A 262 -15.55 21.37 17.52
CA SER A 262 -14.82 21.72 18.75
C SER A 262 -14.79 20.60 19.80
N ASP A 263 -15.77 19.69 19.79
CA ASP A 263 -15.88 18.63 20.81
C ASP A 263 -14.82 17.53 20.67
N GLN A 264 -14.09 17.48 19.55
CA GLN A 264 -13.08 16.46 19.27
C GLN A 264 -11.63 16.96 19.33
N GLU A 265 -11.41 18.25 19.60
CA GLU A 265 -10.06 18.84 19.66
C GLU A 265 -9.14 18.13 20.66
N ASN A 266 -9.68 17.65 21.78
CA ASN A 266 -8.91 16.90 22.78
C ASN A 266 -8.38 15.54 22.32
N GLN A 267 -8.73 15.10 21.09
CA GLN A 267 -8.28 13.82 20.52
C GLN A 267 -7.25 13.99 19.40
N LEU A 268 -6.75 15.20 19.21
CA LEU A 268 -5.76 15.50 18.18
C LEU A 268 -4.39 14.94 18.54
N LEU A 269 -3.64 14.58 17.49
CA LEU A 269 -2.22 14.25 17.61
C LEU A 269 -1.43 15.49 17.98
N PRO A 270 -0.38 15.36 18.78
CA PRO A 270 0.64 16.40 18.87
C PRO A 270 1.24 16.68 17.48
N VAL A 271 1.58 17.93 17.24
CA VAL A 271 2.07 18.40 15.92
C VAL A 271 3.27 17.61 15.42
N TRP A 272 4.20 17.25 16.30
CA TRP A 272 5.38 16.45 15.92
C TRP A 272 5.04 15.03 15.45
N ALA A 273 4.00 14.40 16.04
CA ALA A 273 3.55 13.07 15.62
C ALA A 273 2.86 13.14 14.24
N GLU A 274 2.06 14.19 13.99
CA GLU A 274 1.48 14.49 12.68
C GLU A 274 2.58 14.63 11.62
N TYR A 275 3.68 15.35 11.94
CA TYR A 275 4.83 15.53 11.05
C TYR A 275 5.54 14.22 10.75
N ILE A 276 5.84 13.41 11.77
CA ILE A 276 6.49 12.12 11.58
C ILE A 276 5.67 11.22 10.66
N LEU A 277 4.37 11.05 10.95
CA LEU A 277 3.51 10.17 10.14
C LEU A 277 3.42 10.60 8.69
N TYR A 278 3.31 11.92 8.42
CA TYR A 278 3.22 12.43 7.06
C TYR A 278 4.57 12.39 6.35
N ALA A 279 5.64 12.84 6.98
CA ALA A 279 6.97 12.90 6.38
C ALA A 279 7.57 11.52 6.05
N THR A 280 7.25 10.49 6.85
CA THR A 280 7.76 9.13 6.63
C THR A 280 6.92 8.32 5.66
N MET A 281 5.74 8.80 5.30
CA MET A 281 4.80 8.05 4.44
C MET A 281 5.42 7.55 3.12
N PRO A 282 6.26 8.30 2.40
CA PRO A 282 6.88 7.81 1.16
C PRO A 282 7.75 6.56 1.35
N LEU A 283 8.38 6.40 2.53
CA LEU A 283 9.17 5.22 2.84
C LEU A 283 8.30 3.95 2.94
N PHE A 284 7.04 4.10 3.34
CA PHE A 284 6.09 3.00 3.47
C PHE A 284 5.19 2.84 2.24
N HIS A 285 4.65 3.95 1.67
CA HIS A 285 3.74 3.88 0.53
C HIS A 285 3.60 5.24 -0.20
N ILE A 286 4.21 5.36 -1.36
CA ILE A 286 4.26 6.62 -2.14
C ILE A 286 2.87 7.09 -2.56
N HIS A 287 1.99 6.20 -3.03
CA HIS A 287 0.65 6.58 -3.48
C HIS A 287 -0.21 7.16 -2.35
N THR A 288 -0.06 6.64 -1.12
CA THR A 288 -0.71 7.24 0.06
C THR A 288 -0.18 8.65 0.32
N PHE A 289 1.13 8.86 0.22
CA PHE A 289 1.71 10.19 0.37
C PHE A 289 1.15 11.18 -0.67
N ILE A 290 1.05 10.76 -1.94
CA ILE A 290 0.45 11.57 -3.02
C ILE A 290 -1.01 11.92 -2.68
N ALA A 291 -1.82 10.94 -2.29
CA ALA A 291 -3.22 11.15 -1.94
C ALA A 291 -3.39 12.15 -0.79
N LEU A 292 -2.61 11.98 0.29
CA LEU A 292 -2.60 12.88 1.44
C LEU A 292 -2.14 14.28 1.05
N SER A 293 -1.13 14.40 0.18
CA SER A 293 -0.65 15.68 -0.33
C SER A 293 -1.72 16.42 -1.13
N ILE A 294 -2.50 15.70 -1.96
CA ILE A 294 -3.64 16.28 -2.68
C ILE A 294 -4.68 16.83 -1.71
N VAL A 295 -5.01 16.09 -0.64
CA VAL A 295 -5.93 16.57 0.39
C VAL A 295 -5.41 17.85 1.05
N LEU A 296 -4.11 17.90 1.41
CA LEU A 296 -3.49 19.10 1.98
C LEU A 296 -3.54 20.30 1.02
N VAL A 297 -3.27 20.08 -0.26
CA VAL A 297 -3.37 21.14 -1.30
C VAL A 297 -4.80 21.67 -1.38
N VAL A 298 -5.80 20.80 -1.44
CA VAL A 298 -7.20 21.23 -1.51
C VAL A 298 -7.62 21.97 -0.25
N LEU A 299 -7.22 21.51 0.94
CA LEU A 299 -7.48 22.20 2.20
C LEU A 299 -6.81 23.59 2.23
N PHE A 300 -5.56 23.68 1.76
CA PHE A 300 -4.84 24.96 1.69
C PHE A 300 -5.52 25.96 0.76
N LEU A 301 -6.00 25.50 -0.40
CA LEU A 301 -6.66 26.35 -1.39
C LEU A 301 -8.07 26.77 -0.93
N SER A 302 -8.85 25.83 -0.37
CA SER A 302 -10.27 26.00 -0.10
C SER A 302 -10.61 26.50 1.31
N ARG A 303 -9.64 26.53 2.24
CA ARG A 303 -9.87 26.90 3.64
C ARG A 303 -8.79 27.85 4.16
N PRO A 304 -8.96 29.16 3.99
CA PRO A 304 -7.97 30.18 4.38
C PRO A 304 -7.45 30.05 5.83
N PRO A 305 -8.29 29.75 6.85
CA PRO A 305 -7.80 29.59 8.23
C PRO A 305 -6.81 28.43 8.42
N SER A 306 -6.83 27.43 7.55
CA SER A 306 -5.93 26.26 7.63
C SER A 306 -4.55 26.51 7.03
N ARG A 307 -4.35 27.58 6.25
CA ARG A 307 -3.10 27.85 5.51
C ARG A 307 -1.85 27.94 6.39
N PRO A 308 -1.83 28.71 7.51
CA PRO A 308 -0.62 28.80 8.31
C PRO A 308 -0.18 27.48 8.94
N PRO A 309 -1.05 26.66 9.59
CA PRO A 309 -0.64 25.38 10.14
C PRO A 309 -0.30 24.35 9.05
N LEU A 310 -0.97 24.37 7.89
CA LEU A 310 -0.64 23.49 6.76
C LEU A 310 0.71 23.86 6.16
N PHE A 311 1.01 25.15 6.01
CA PHE A 311 2.32 25.58 5.52
C PHE A 311 3.44 25.10 6.48
N LYS A 312 3.25 25.21 7.80
CA LYS A 312 4.22 24.71 8.79
C LYS A 312 4.40 23.19 8.69
N LEU A 313 3.31 22.43 8.53
CA LEU A 313 3.36 20.98 8.35
C LEU A 313 4.17 20.60 7.11
N VAL A 314 3.83 21.19 5.96
CA VAL A 314 4.49 20.89 4.69
C VAL A 314 5.95 21.33 4.73
N ALA A 315 6.25 22.55 5.21
CA ALA A 315 7.62 23.05 5.31
C ALA A 315 8.52 22.17 6.18
N ALA A 316 8.00 21.66 7.30
CA ALA A 316 8.76 20.75 8.16
C ALA A 316 8.91 19.33 7.56
N ALA A 317 7.89 18.85 6.83
CA ALA A 317 7.86 17.49 6.31
C ALA A 317 8.49 17.34 4.93
N VAL A 318 8.60 18.42 4.13
CA VAL A 318 9.03 18.34 2.72
C VAL A 318 10.42 17.76 2.56
N LEU A 319 11.38 18.20 3.37
CA LEU A 319 12.78 17.74 3.25
C LEU A 319 12.90 16.22 3.53
N PRO A 320 12.44 15.67 4.66
CA PRO A 320 12.52 14.23 4.89
C PRO A 320 11.66 13.45 3.90
N ALA A 321 10.49 13.93 3.51
CA ALA A 321 9.65 13.26 2.52
C ALA A 321 10.33 13.17 1.15
N VAL A 322 10.97 14.26 0.68
CA VAL A 322 11.73 14.27 -0.57
C VAL A 322 12.91 13.32 -0.52
N ILE A 323 13.63 13.25 0.61
CA ILE A 323 14.73 12.28 0.79
C ILE A 323 14.20 10.84 0.66
N PHE A 324 13.07 10.51 1.29
CA PHE A 324 12.49 9.17 1.16
C PHE A 324 11.97 8.87 -0.25
N VAL A 325 11.35 9.84 -0.93
CA VAL A 325 10.98 9.68 -2.35
C VAL A 325 12.23 9.44 -3.19
N TRP A 326 13.28 10.23 -2.99
CA TRP A 326 14.56 10.10 -3.72
C TRP A 326 15.21 8.72 -3.52
N LEU A 327 15.22 8.21 -2.28
CA LEU A 327 15.72 6.85 -1.97
C LEU A 327 14.87 5.78 -2.65
N THR A 328 13.55 5.81 -2.45
CA THR A 328 12.62 4.76 -2.92
C THR A 328 12.38 4.77 -4.42
N THR A 329 12.84 5.80 -5.13
CA THR A 329 12.78 5.93 -6.60
C THR A 329 14.14 5.85 -7.28
N ASP A 330 15.18 5.43 -6.57
CA ASP A 330 16.55 5.42 -7.09
C ASP A 330 16.92 6.76 -7.73
N LYS A 331 16.99 7.81 -6.92
CA LYS A 331 17.35 9.17 -7.35
C LYS A 331 16.44 9.74 -8.44
N MET A 332 15.16 9.44 -8.38
CA MET A 332 14.13 9.85 -9.35
C MET A 332 14.30 9.22 -10.75
N HIS A 333 15.09 8.18 -10.92
CA HIS A 333 15.19 7.43 -12.17
C HIS A 333 13.85 6.77 -12.57
N ALA A 334 12.95 6.57 -11.61
CA ALA A 334 11.59 6.13 -11.87
C ALA A 334 10.68 7.24 -12.45
N GLY A 335 11.17 8.45 -12.66
CA GLY A 335 10.38 9.58 -13.18
C GLY A 335 9.89 9.41 -14.61
N SER A 336 10.51 8.52 -15.40
CA SER A 336 10.02 8.15 -16.74
C SER A 336 8.69 7.36 -16.72
N ILE A 337 8.21 7.00 -15.54
CA ILE A 337 6.99 6.23 -15.32
C ILE A 337 5.74 7.09 -15.47
N LEU A 338 5.81 8.37 -15.10
CA LEU A 338 4.68 9.29 -15.20
C LEU A 338 4.36 9.55 -16.69
N GLN A 339 3.20 9.05 -17.12
CA GLN A 339 2.74 9.21 -18.50
C GLN A 339 1.30 9.68 -18.51
N TRP A 340 0.99 10.57 -19.44
CA TRP A 340 -0.40 10.94 -19.70
C TRP A 340 -1.13 9.75 -20.33
N HIS A 341 -2.22 9.33 -19.71
CA HIS A 341 -3.02 8.21 -20.18
C HIS A 341 -4.49 8.43 -19.81
N LEU A 342 -5.22 9.04 -20.74
CA LEU A 342 -6.64 9.32 -20.51
C LEU A 342 -7.46 8.01 -20.61
N GLY A 343 -8.24 7.78 -19.58
CA GLY A 343 -9.22 6.71 -19.57
C GLY A 343 -8.79 5.44 -18.84
N TRP A 344 -7.52 5.35 -18.42
CA TRP A 344 -6.99 4.22 -17.66
C TRP A 344 -7.47 2.87 -18.22
N THR A 345 -6.74 1.85 -18.22
CA THR A 345 -6.97 0.44 -18.61
C THR A 345 -8.07 0.11 -19.66
N GLN A 346 -8.93 1.06 -20.04
CA GLN A 346 -10.05 0.82 -20.96
C GLN A 346 -9.64 0.34 -22.36
N ASN A 347 -8.40 0.63 -22.77
CA ASN A 347 -7.84 0.28 -24.08
C ASN A 347 -6.85 -0.88 -24.02
N VAL A 348 -6.69 -1.51 -22.86
CA VAL A 348 -5.73 -2.60 -22.68
C VAL A 348 -6.45 -3.92 -22.89
N GLY A 349 -6.24 -4.55 -24.05
CA GLY A 349 -6.60 -5.92 -24.38
C GLY A 349 -7.81 -6.52 -23.67
N GLU A 350 -7.57 -7.35 -22.68
CA GLU A 350 -8.60 -8.04 -21.89
C GLU A 350 -9.51 -7.10 -21.08
N LEU A 351 -9.12 -5.85 -20.87
CA LEU A 351 -9.88 -4.85 -20.13
C LEU A 351 -10.62 -3.88 -21.04
N GLY A 352 -10.50 -4.03 -22.36
CA GLY A 352 -11.13 -3.16 -23.34
C GLY A 352 -12.65 -3.09 -23.19
N MET A 353 -13.13 -1.97 -22.66
CA MET A 353 -14.55 -1.62 -22.55
C MET A 353 -14.73 -0.13 -22.88
N PRO A 354 -15.90 0.30 -23.40
CA PRO A 354 -16.22 1.71 -23.50
C PRO A 354 -16.12 2.39 -22.11
N PHE A 355 -15.59 3.62 -22.07
CA PHE A 355 -15.26 4.35 -20.85
C PHE A 355 -16.32 4.27 -19.74
N PHE A 356 -17.58 4.63 -20.04
CA PHE A 356 -18.66 4.63 -19.03
C PHE A 356 -18.99 3.23 -18.54
N TRP A 357 -19.01 2.23 -19.41
CA TRP A 357 -19.28 0.85 -19.04
C TRP A 357 -18.16 0.25 -18.20
N PHE A 358 -16.90 0.58 -18.51
CA PHE A 358 -15.76 0.16 -17.70
C PHE A 358 -15.90 0.65 -16.25
N TRP A 359 -16.16 1.93 -16.04
CA TRP A 359 -16.29 2.49 -14.71
C TRP A 359 -17.53 1.98 -13.97
N LEU A 360 -18.67 1.87 -14.67
CA LEU A 360 -19.89 1.31 -14.09
C LEU A 360 -19.72 -0.17 -13.73
N PHE A 361 -19.05 -0.96 -14.56
CA PHE A 361 -18.77 -2.36 -14.29
C PHE A 361 -17.87 -2.52 -13.05
N ASN A 362 -16.82 -1.71 -12.94
CA ASN A 362 -15.85 -1.79 -11.86
C ASN A 362 -16.34 -1.22 -10.53
N PHE A 363 -17.11 -0.12 -10.53
CA PHE A 363 -17.61 0.52 -9.31
C PHE A 363 -19.07 0.21 -9.00
N GLY A 364 -19.81 -0.36 -9.94
CA GLY A 364 -21.23 -0.65 -9.77
C GLY A 364 -22.02 0.59 -9.36
N VAL A 365 -22.94 0.41 -8.43
CA VAL A 365 -23.83 1.47 -7.94
C VAL A 365 -23.09 2.56 -7.14
N PHE A 366 -21.87 2.28 -6.66
CA PHE A 366 -21.05 3.30 -5.97
C PHE A 366 -20.81 4.52 -6.88
N LEU A 367 -20.54 4.31 -8.17
CA LEU A 367 -20.24 5.41 -9.10
C LEU A 367 -21.40 6.42 -9.24
N PRO A 368 -22.64 6.01 -9.60
CA PRO A 368 -23.74 6.97 -9.68
C PRO A 368 -24.08 7.60 -8.33
N LEU A 369 -23.92 6.90 -7.20
CA LEU A 369 -24.11 7.47 -5.87
C LEU A 369 -23.04 8.53 -5.55
N ALA A 370 -21.79 8.29 -5.91
CA ALA A 370 -20.70 9.26 -5.74
C ALA A 370 -20.93 10.52 -6.61
N ILE A 371 -21.37 10.36 -7.85
CA ILE A 371 -21.71 11.48 -8.74
C ILE A 371 -22.88 12.29 -8.17
N ALA A 372 -23.95 11.62 -7.71
CA ALA A 372 -25.07 12.28 -7.06
C ALA A 372 -24.66 13.02 -5.80
N LEU A 373 -23.77 12.42 -4.97
CA LEU A 373 -23.23 13.07 -3.78
C LEU A 373 -22.47 14.35 -4.13
N VAL A 374 -21.61 14.31 -5.15
CA VAL A 374 -20.89 15.50 -5.63
C VAL A 374 -21.88 16.59 -6.03
N GLY A 375 -22.94 16.25 -6.78
CA GLY A 375 -23.99 17.20 -7.17
C GLY A 375 -24.74 17.79 -5.98
N ILE A 376 -25.09 16.98 -4.97
CA ILE A 376 -25.75 17.46 -3.74
C ILE A 376 -24.86 18.42 -2.98
N VAL A 377 -23.60 18.06 -2.75
CA VAL A 377 -22.66 18.89 -1.98
C VAL A 377 -22.35 20.18 -2.74
N ALA A 378 -22.08 20.10 -4.04
CA ALA A 378 -21.83 21.29 -4.86
C ALA A 378 -23.03 22.26 -4.84
N ARG A 379 -24.27 21.74 -4.94
CA ARG A 379 -25.47 22.56 -4.83
C ARG A 379 -25.62 23.22 -3.45
N GLN A 380 -25.26 22.50 -2.37
CA GLN A 380 -25.31 23.07 -1.01
C GLN A 380 -24.30 24.20 -0.85
N GLU A 381 -23.06 24.03 -1.32
CA GLU A 381 -22.03 25.06 -1.31
C GLU A 381 -22.47 26.27 -2.15
N TRP A 382 -22.98 26.03 -3.36
CA TRP A 382 -23.50 27.08 -4.23
C TRP A 382 -24.62 27.89 -3.58
N ASN A 383 -25.61 27.23 -2.98
CA ASN A 383 -26.70 27.89 -2.28
C ASN A 383 -26.20 28.68 -1.04
N GLY A 384 -25.18 28.17 -0.36
CA GLY A 384 -24.52 28.87 0.75
C GLY A 384 -23.85 30.16 0.32
N LEU A 385 -23.26 30.18 -0.88
CA LEU A 385 -22.60 31.37 -1.46
C LEU A 385 -23.59 32.45 -1.89
N PHE A 386 -24.69 32.05 -2.52
CA PHE A 386 -25.65 32.97 -3.12
C PHE A 386 -26.88 33.21 -2.24
N GLY A 387 -27.28 32.28 -1.37
CA GLY A 387 -28.43 32.39 -0.50
C GLY A 387 -28.24 33.36 0.69
N ARG A 388 -27.03 33.64 1.10
CA ARG A 388 -26.73 34.66 2.15
C ARG A 388 -27.04 36.10 1.69
N GLN A 389 -27.40 36.32 0.42
CA GLN A 389 -27.74 37.66 -0.10
C GLN A 389 -29.17 38.08 0.20
N SER A 390 -30.10 37.14 0.53
CA SER A 390 -31.52 37.52 0.70
C SER A 390 -31.88 37.99 2.12
N SER A 391 -31.05 37.75 3.13
CA SER A 391 -31.37 38.07 4.53
C SER A 391 -30.55 39.22 5.16
N ALA A 392 -29.63 39.82 4.44
CA ALA A 392 -28.81 40.90 4.99
C ALA A 392 -28.73 42.12 4.04
N ARG A 393 -29.69 43.05 4.25
CA ARG A 393 -29.55 44.51 4.14
C ARG A 393 -29.24 45.16 2.79
N GLN A 394 -30.12 46.15 2.56
CA GLN A 394 -29.92 47.46 1.89
C GLN A 394 -28.90 47.55 0.72
N PRO A 395 -29.33 48.09 -0.40
CA PRO A 395 -28.44 48.31 -1.55
C PRO A 395 -27.39 49.35 -1.19
N LYS A 396 -26.20 48.93 -0.77
CA LYS A 396 -25.02 49.80 -0.84
C LYS A 396 -24.71 50.06 -2.30
N LYS A 397 -24.67 51.37 -2.66
CA LYS A 397 -24.31 51.87 -3.99
C LYS A 397 -23.20 51.06 -4.63
N LEU A 398 -23.46 50.55 -5.84
CA LEU A 398 -22.47 49.91 -6.67
C LEU A 398 -21.36 50.91 -7.03
N GLY A 399 -20.23 50.77 -6.35
CA GLY A 399 -18.97 51.41 -6.78
C GLY A 399 -18.30 50.58 -7.91
N PRO A 400 -17.34 51.18 -8.65
CA PRO A 400 -16.71 50.57 -9.82
C PRO A 400 -15.88 49.35 -9.39
N GLY A 401 -16.35 48.14 -9.61
CA GLY A 401 -15.58 46.95 -9.33
C GLY A 401 -16.34 45.64 -9.22
N LEU A 402 -17.14 45.27 -10.23
CA LEU A 402 -17.68 43.91 -10.32
C LEU A 402 -16.56 42.88 -10.17
N ILE A 403 -15.44 43.10 -10.85
CA ILE A 403 -14.23 42.25 -10.81
C ILE A 403 -13.61 42.24 -9.39
N SER A 404 -13.46 43.40 -8.74
CA SER A 404 -12.89 43.49 -7.39
C SER A 404 -13.80 42.87 -6.34
N SER A 405 -15.11 42.91 -6.52
CA SER A 405 -16.08 42.24 -5.65
C SER A 405 -16.05 40.70 -5.85
N ILE A 406 -15.87 40.23 -7.07
CA ILE A 406 -15.69 38.80 -7.40
C ILE A 406 -14.36 38.28 -6.83
N ILE A 407 -13.26 39.02 -7.01
CA ILE A 407 -11.95 38.65 -6.48
C ILE A 407 -11.98 38.61 -4.94
N ARG A 408 -12.59 39.60 -4.30
CA ARG A 408 -12.73 39.62 -2.83
C ARG A 408 -13.60 38.48 -2.35
N ARG A 409 -14.70 38.14 -3.03
CA ARG A 409 -15.57 36.98 -2.72
C ARG A 409 -14.85 35.66 -2.94
N ALA A 410 -14.05 35.53 -3.97
CA ALA A 410 -13.21 34.35 -4.20
C ALA A 410 -12.14 34.19 -3.11
N HIS A 411 -11.63 35.31 -2.56
CA HIS A 411 -10.68 35.30 -1.46
C HIS A 411 -11.31 34.88 -0.13
N ASP A 412 -12.59 35.25 0.09
CA ASP A 412 -13.35 34.94 1.31
C ASP A 412 -14.15 33.61 1.18
N PHE A 413 -13.97 32.90 0.05
CA PHE A 413 -14.65 31.65 -0.20
C PHE A 413 -14.04 30.52 0.63
N GLU A 414 -14.83 29.95 1.51
CA GLU A 414 -14.46 28.81 2.32
C GLU A 414 -15.41 27.64 2.06
N LEU A 415 -14.89 26.52 1.54
CA LEU A 415 -15.63 25.28 1.40
C LEU A 415 -15.89 24.66 2.77
N SER A 416 -17.03 24.00 2.92
CA SER A 416 -17.22 23.11 4.06
C SER A 416 -16.15 22.00 4.05
N ILE A 417 -15.83 21.44 5.21
CA ILE A 417 -14.81 20.42 5.32
C ILE A 417 -15.14 19.18 4.47
N ASP A 418 -16.42 18.78 4.42
CA ASP A 418 -16.87 17.66 3.59
C ASP A 418 -16.73 17.96 2.09
N ALA A 419 -17.02 19.21 1.67
CA ALA A 419 -16.85 19.63 0.29
C ALA A 419 -15.38 19.66 -0.11
N ALA A 420 -14.47 20.13 0.76
CA ALA A 420 -13.05 20.11 0.52
C ALA A 420 -12.50 18.67 0.36
N TYR A 421 -12.90 17.76 1.25
CA TYR A 421 -12.54 16.36 1.16
C TYR A 421 -13.09 15.69 -0.10
N LEU A 422 -14.34 15.97 -0.45
CA LEU A 422 -14.95 15.42 -1.68
C LEU A 422 -14.28 15.99 -2.93
N ALA A 423 -13.90 17.26 -2.93
CA ALA A 423 -13.13 17.86 -4.01
C ALA A 423 -11.75 17.19 -4.15
N ALA A 424 -11.09 16.88 -3.03
CA ALA A 424 -9.84 16.11 -3.06
C ALA A 424 -10.05 14.69 -3.61
N ALA A 425 -11.13 14.01 -3.23
CA ALA A 425 -11.47 12.69 -3.78
C ALA A 425 -11.71 12.72 -5.28
N VAL A 426 -12.45 13.73 -5.78
CA VAL A 426 -12.64 13.96 -7.22
C VAL A 426 -11.32 14.23 -7.92
N LEU A 427 -10.46 15.06 -7.35
CA LEU A 427 -9.14 15.36 -7.94
C LEU A 427 -8.25 14.12 -7.99
N ILE A 428 -8.24 13.28 -6.93
CA ILE A 428 -7.53 12.00 -6.92
C ILE A 428 -8.07 11.09 -8.03
N PHE A 429 -9.40 10.99 -8.18
CA PHE A 429 -10.02 10.19 -9.23
C PHE A 429 -9.61 10.70 -10.63
N LEU A 430 -9.71 12.01 -10.88
CA LEU A 430 -9.32 12.61 -12.16
C LEU A 430 -7.83 12.41 -12.45
N LEU A 431 -6.95 12.55 -11.46
CA LEU A 431 -5.53 12.27 -11.62
C LEU A 431 -5.30 10.81 -11.99
N THR A 432 -5.99 9.90 -11.31
CA THR A 432 -5.85 8.45 -11.53
C THR A 432 -6.26 8.03 -12.94
N ILE A 433 -7.28 8.65 -13.53
CA ILE A 433 -7.73 8.35 -14.90
C ILE A 433 -6.95 9.10 -15.98
N SER A 434 -6.15 10.10 -15.61
CA SER A 434 -5.44 10.95 -16.55
C SER A 434 -3.95 10.70 -16.61
N VAL A 435 -3.37 10.24 -15.49
CA VAL A 435 -1.91 10.08 -15.36
C VAL A 435 -1.62 8.68 -14.82
N LYS A 436 -0.79 7.98 -15.54
CA LYS A 436 -0.22 6.71 -15.12
C LYS A 436 0.92 6.99 -14.12
N THR A 437 0.86 6.40 -12.95
CA THR A 437 1.84 6.62 -11.86
C THR A 437 2.84 5.47 -11.69
N ALA A 438 2.68 4.41 -12.47
CA ALA A 438 3.57 3.25 -12.53
C ALA A 438 3.53 2.66 -13.95
N PRO A 439 4.52 1.85 -14.37
CA PRO A 439 4.49 1.19 -15.66
C PRO A 439 3.25 0.33 -15.87
N TRP A 440 2.77 -0.31 -14.83
CA TRP A 440 1.51 -1.03 -14.83
C TRP A 440 0.36 -0.12 -14.40
N GLU A 441 -0.56 0.13 -15.29
CA GLU A 441 -1.71 1.02 -15.07
C GLU A 441 -2.57 0.59 -13.88
N TRP A 442 -2.64 -0.71 -13.62
CA TRP A 442 -3.36 -1.24 -12.47
C TRP A 442 -2.86 -0.65 -11.13
N ASP A 443 -1.60 -0.28 -11.04
CA ASP A 443 -1.02 0.31 -9.82
C ASP A 443 -1.67 1.64 -9.43
N ASN A 444 -2.33 2.33 -10.35
CA ASN A 444 -3.11 3.53 -10.03
C ASN A 444 -4.27 3.27 -9.04
N ILE A 445 -4.70 2.02 -8.88
CA ILE A 445 -5.70 1.64 -7.87
C ILE A 445 -5.21 1.98 -6.46
N LYS A 446 -3.90 1.93 -6.22
CA LYS A 446 -3.26 2.27 -4.94
C LYS A 446 -3.47 3.74 -4.55
N LEU A 447 -3.71 4.60 -5.52
CA LEU A 447 -4.10 6.00 -5.32
C LEU A 447 -5.62 6.12 -5.23
N LEU A 448 -6.35 5.39 -6.06
CA LEU A 448 -7.81 5.44 -6.18
C LEU A 448 -8.54 5.00 -4.89
N ILE A 449 -7.98 4.06 -4.12
CA ILE A 449 -8.58 3.66 -2.83
C ILE A 449 -8.75 4.82 -1.86
N TRP A 450 -7.92 5.87 -1.96
CA TRP A 450 -8.04 7.04 -1.10
C TRP A 450 -9.23 7.91 -1.48
N ALA A 451 -9.52 8.07 -2.77
CA ALA A 451 -10.76 8.72 -3.21
C ALA A 451 -11.99 7.97 -2.68
N TYR A 452 -11.95 6.63 -2.74
CA TYR A 452 -13.01 5.78 -2.21
C TYR A 452 -13.17 5.92 -0.69
N PHE A 453 -12.10 5.80 0.09
CA PHE A 453 -12.15 5.94 1.56
C PHE A 453 -12.61 7.33 2.01
N ILE A 454 -12.22 8.38 1.30
CA ILE A 454 -12.68 9.74 1.59
C ILE A 454 -14.18 9.88 1.31
N THR A 455 -14.66 9.31 0.23
CA THR A 455 -16.07 9.43 -0.20
C THR A 455 -17.03 8.67 0.72
N LEU A 456 -16.64 7.49 1.24
CA LEU A 456 -17.54 6.62 2.02
C LEU A 456 -18.23 7.31 3.20
N PRO A 457 -17.54 7.96 4.15
CA PRO A 457 -18.20 8.60 5.29
C PRO A 457 -19.08 9.79 4.87
N ILE A 458 -18.70 10.51 3.82
CA ILE A 458 -19.47 11.63 3.30
C ILE A 458 -20.75 11.12 2.63
N LEU A 459 -20.64 10.04 1.85
CA LEU A 459 -21.78 9.36 1.22
C LEU A 459 -22.79 8.90 2.27
N TRP A 460 -22.32 8.26 3.34
CA TRP A 460 -23.17 7.85 4.44
C TRP A 460 -23.86 9.04 5.11
N ASN A 461 -23.09 10.03 5.57
CA ASN A 461 -23.58 11.12 6.41
C ASN A 461 -24.42 12.15 5.64
N ARG A 462 -24.10 12.43 4.39
CA ARG A 462 -24.78 13.46 3.59
C ARG A 462 -25.94 12.93 2.77
N MET A 463 -25.96 11.62 2.47
CA MET A 463 -26.96 11.06 1.58
C MET A 463 -27.67 9.84 2.19
N LEU A 464 -27.01 8.73 2.43
CA LEU A 464 -27.67 7.46 2.76
C LEU A 464 -28.41 7.50 4.10
N ILE A 465 -27.86 8.15 5.12
CA ILE A 465 -28.50 8.22 6.45
C ILE A 465 -29.88 8.92 6.39
N ARG A 466 -30.10 9.76 5.39
CA ARG A 466 -31.36 10.51 5.19
C ARG A 466 -32.43 9.72 4.47
N TRP A 467 -32.05 8.56 3.90
CA TRP A 467 -32.99 7.72 3.19
C TRP A 467 -33.86 6.90 4.15
N PRO A 468 -35.08 6.53 3.74
CA PRO A 468 -35.89 5.57 4.48
C PRO A 468 -35.10 4.28 4.77
N PHE A 469 -35.41 3.63 5.89
CA PHE A 469 -34.67 2.45 6.37
C PHE A 469 -34.52 1.37 5.28
N SER A 470 -35.63 1.00 4.62
CA SER A 470 -35.63 -0.03 3.56
C SER A 470 -34.74 0.34 2.38
N ALA A 471 -34.78 1.61 1.93
CA ALA A 471 -33.95 2.10 0.84
C ALA A 471 -32.46 2.09 1.23
N ARG A 472 -32.15 2.45 2.49
CA ARG A 472 -30.80 2.43 3.04
C ARG A 472 -30.22 1.01 3.11
N VAL A 473 -31.01 0.06 3.59
CA VAL A 473 -30.63 -1.36 3.60
C VAL A 473 -30.44 -1.88 2.19
N GLY A 474 -31.38 -1.61 1.28
CA GLY A 474 -31.28 -2.00 -0.13
C GLY A 474 -30.02 -1.44 -0.80
N ALA A 475 -29.70 -0.16 -0.56
CA ALA A 475 -28.47 0.45 -1.06
C ALA A 475 -27.19 -0.24 -0.53
N CYS A 476 -27.15 -0.54 0.77
CA CYS A 476 -26.01 -1.26 1.36
C CYS A 476 -25.86 -2.68 0.79
N LEU A 477 -26.96 -3.41 0.62
CA LEU A 477 -26.94 -4.74 0.00
C LEU A 477 -26.41 -4.66 -1.42
N ILE A 478 -26.90 -3.75 -2.23
CA ILE A 478 -26.44 -3.58 -3.62
C ILE A 478 -24.96 -3.14 -3.65
N LEU A 479 -24.55 -2.22 -2.80
CA LEU A 479 -23.17 -1.74 -2.77
C LEU A 479 -22.15 -2.85 -2.39
N PHE A 480 -22.52 -3.71 -1.47
CA PHE A 480 -21.56 -4.62 -0.81
C PHE A 480 -21.70 -6.09 -1.20
N PHE A 481 -22.79 -6.48 -1.88
CA PHE A 481 -23.03 -7.89 -2.26
C PHE A 481 -21.91 -8.47 -3.13
N SER A 482 -21.53 -7.77 -4.20
CA SER A 482 -20.50 -8.23 -5.12
C SER A 482 -19.15 -8.46 -4.43
N GLY A 483 -18.73 -7.51 -3.59
CA GLY A 483 -17.51 -7.63 -2.82
C GLY A 483 -17.58 -8.69 -1.72
N PHE A 484 -18.74 -8.87 -1.09
CA PHE A 484 -18.97 -9.93 -0.11
C PHE A 484 -18.78 -11.31 -0.73
N VAL A 485 -19.42 -11.57 -1.88
CA VAL A 485 -19.28 -12.85 -2.61
C VAL A 485 -17.81 -13.10 -2.97
N SER A 486 -17.13 -12.08 -3.52
CA SER A 486 -15.73 -12.20 -3.92
C SER A 486 -14.79 -12.38 -2.74
N LEU A 487 -15.06 -11.72 -1.60
CA LEU A 487 -14.26 -11.92 -0.37
C LEU A 487 -14.38 -13.36 0.13
N ILE A 488 -15.59 -13.90 0.24
CA ILE A 488 -15.81 -15.28 0.69
C ILE A 488 -15.15 -16.27 -0.27
N GLY A 489 -15.35 -16.07 -1.60
CA GLY A 489 -14.72 -16.90 -2.63
C GLY A 489 -13.20 -16.86 -2.58
N GLY A 490 -12.61 -15.67 -2.43
CA GLY A 490 -11.17 -15.50 -2.33
C GLY A 490 -10.56 -16.06 -1.05
N LEU A 491 -11.26 -15.98 0.09
CA LEU A 491 -10.83 -16.61 1.35
C LEU A 491 -10.96 -18.13 1.33
N ALA A 492 -11.91 -18.67 0.57
CA ALA A 492 -12.07 -20.11 0.38
C ALA A 492 -11.12 -20.68 -0.69
N ALA A 493 -10.65 -19.86 -1.60
CA ALA A 493 -9.70 -20.26 -2.64
C ALA A 493 -8.38 -20.77 -2.06
N GLY A 494 -7.70 -21.62 -2.82
CA GLY A 494 -6.39 -22.12 -2.43
C GLY A 494 -6.39 -23.13 -1.31
N ARG A 495 -7.43 -23.93 -1.17
CA ARG A 495 -7.39 -25.16 -0.38
C ARG A 495 -7.09 -26.35 -1.31
N PRO A 496 -5.94 -26.99 -1.21
CA PRO A 496 -4.96 -27.06 -0.09
C PRO A 496 -3.95 -25.92 0.01
N GLY A 497 -3.87 -24.97 -0.91
CA GLY A 497 -2.87 -23.92 -0.95
C GLY A 497 -2.12 -23.94 -2.28
N TYR A 498 -1.16 -23.02 -2.39
CA TYR A 498 -0.30 -22.90 -3.58
C TYR A 498 1.15 -23.11 -3.14
N GLN A 499 1.83 -24.06 -3.74
CA GLN A 499 3.26 -24.26 -3.49
C GLN A 499 4.04 -23.00 -3.90
N PHE A 500 4.76 -22.46 -2.93
CA PHE A 500 5.57 -21.26 -3.11
C PHE A 500 7.05 -21.58 -3.32
N ALA A 501 7.62 -22.46 -2.49
CA ALA A 501 9.01 -22.89 -2.56
C ALA A 501 9.18 -24.27 -1.90
N ASN A 502 10.34 -24.90 -2.13
CA ASN A 502 10.75 -26.06 -1.35
C ASN A 502 11.53 -25.60 -0.11
N ARG A 503 11.11 -26.04 1.06
CA ARG A 503 11.67 -25.64 2.36
C ARG A 503 13.12 -26.13 2.51
N SER A 504 13.34 -27.42 2.34
CA SER A 504 14.66 -28.02 2.50
C SER A 504 15.68 -27.41 1.54
N GLU A 505 15.30 -27.21 0.27
CA GLU A 505 16.16 -26.55 -0.72
C GLU A 505 16.51 -25.12 -0.25
N THR A 506 15.52 -24.34 0.20
CA THR A 506 15.72 -22.97 0.65
C THR A 506 16.65 -22.93 1.88
N ASP A 507 16.44 -23.80 2.86
CA ASP A 507 17.25 -23.85 4.07
C ASP A 507 18.70 -24.29 3.79
N PHE A 508 18.90 -25.30 2.93
CA PHE A 508 20.24 -25.76 2.53
C PHE A 508 20.98 -24.70 1.71
N VAL A 509 20.31 -24.03 0.79
CA VAL A 509 20.91 -22.93 0.02
C VAL A 509 21.28 -21.77 0.95
N ALA A 510 20.40 -21.38 1.88
CA ALA A 510 20.68 -20.35 2.85
C ALA A 510 21.95 -20.67 3.70
N ALA A 511 22.09 -21.91 4.15
CA ALA A 511 23.27 -22.37 4.87
C ALA A 511 24.54 -22.35 4.00
N ALA A 512 24.46 -22.79 2.76
CA ALA A 512 25.59 -22.81 1.83
C ALA A 512 26.09 -21.41 1.49
N VAL A 513 25.19 -20.46 1.22
CA VAL A 513 25.58 -19.10 0.81
C VAL A 513 25.96 -18.20 1.99
N ARG A 514 25.70 -18.61 3.24
CA ARG A 514 25.95 -17.79 4.44
C ARG A 514 27.40 -17.29 4.54
N ARG A 515 28.36 -18.09 4.08
CA ARG A 515 29.80 -17.80 4.14
C ARG A 515 30.31 -16.99 2.94
N LEU A 516 29.48 -16.82 1.91
CA LEU A 516 29.86 -16.08 0.71
C LEU A 516 29.67 -14.57 0.93
N PRO A 517 30.43 -13.70 0.24
CA PRO A 517 30.29 -12.24 0.37
C PRO A 517 28.85 -11.78 0.11
N LEU A 518 28.35 -10.87 0.94
CA LEU A 518 26.98 -10.36 0.84
C LEU A 518 26.74 -9.60 -0.47
N GLU A 519 27.76 -8.91 -0.95
CA GLU A 519 27.71 -8.10 -2.16
C GLU A 519 27.92 -8.92 -3.45
N ALA A 520 28.13 -10.22 -3.33
CA ALA A 520 28.34 -11.08 -4.49
C ALA A 520 27.08 -11.18 -5.36
N ARG A 521 27.30 -11.13 -6.66
CA ARG A 521 26.25 -11.22 -7.70
C ARG A 521 26.13 -12.64 -8.20
N PHE A 522 24.93 -13.17 -8.13
CA PHE A 522 24.64 -14.53 -8.57
C PHE A 522 23.95 -14.55 -9.94
N ALA A 523 24.36 -15.46 -10.81
CA ALA A 523 23.60 -15.90 -11.96
C ALA A 523 22.77 -17.12 -11.58
N GLY A 524 21.49 -17.13 -11.94
CA GLY A 524 20.53 -18.21 -11.72
C GLY A 524 19.25 -17.93 -12.50
N PHE A 525 18.27 -18.81 -12.45
CA PHE A 525 17.00 -18.64 -13.16
C PHE A 525 16.19 -17.44 -12.61
N PRO A 526 15.78 -16.49 -13.47
CA PRO A 526 15.11 -15.27 -13.02
C PRO A 526 13.65 -15.54 -12.62
N THR A 527 13.42 -15.74 -11.32
CA THR A 527 12.08 -15.94 -10.74
C THR A 527 11.93 -15.16 -9.42
N TYR A 528 10.68 -15.04 -8.93
CA TYR A 528 10.37 -14.32 -7.69
C TYR A 528 10.66 -15.12 -6.41
N ASN A 529 10.68 -16.44 -6.51
CA ASN A 529 10.83 -17.37 -5.37
C ASN A 529 12.15 -18.15 -5.39
N HIS A 530 13.16 -17.62 -6.07
CA HIS A 530 14.47 -18.28 -6.14
C HIS A 530 15.10 -18.44 -4.74
N PRO A 531 15.64 -19.61 -4.35
CA PRO A 531 16.18 -19.83 -3.01
C PRO A 531 17.30 -18.87 -2.63
N LEU A 532 18.08 -18.35 -3.57
CA LEU A 532 19.06 -17.27 -3.35
C LEU A 532 18.38 -15.97 -2.89
N LEU A 533 17.30 -15.56 -3.55
CA LEU A 533 16.54 -14.36 -3.19
C LEU A 533 15.88 -14.51 -1.83
N LEU A 534 15.24 -15.67 -1.58
CA LEU A 534 14.63 -16.00 -0.28
C LEU A 534 15.68 -16.08 0.85
N SER A 535 16.96 -16.26 0.51
CA SER A 535 18.10 -16.20 1.43
C SER A 535 18.69 -14.79 1.56
N GLY A 536 18.13 -13.78 0.88
CA GLY A 536 18.62 -12.38 0.89
C GLY A 536 19.91 -12.19 0.10
N ARG A 537 20.12 -12.96 -0.96
CA ARG A 537 21.27 -12.81 -1.87
C ARG A 537 20.88 -12.09 -3.15
N LYS A 538 21.83 -11.40 -3.76
CA LYS A 538 21.62 -10.60 -4.98
C LYS A 538 21.72 -11.47 -6.22
N MET A 539 20.75 -11.36 -7.09
CA MET A 539 20.81 -11.95 -8.44
C MET A 539 20.99 -10.86 -9.50
N VAL A 540 21.69 -11.16 -10.56
CA VAL A 540 21.91 -10.21 -11.68
C VAL A 540 20.60 -9.81 -12.34
N CYS A 541 19.63 -10.75 -12.41
CA CYS A 541 18.30 -10.52 -12.89
C CYS A 541 17.30 -11.40 -12.12
N GLY A 542 16.21 -10.82 -11.65
CA GLY A 542 15.08 -11.50 -11.01
C GLY A 542 13.88 -11.59 -11.96
N TYR A 543 12.69 -11.78 -11.39
CA TYR A 543 11.45 -11.94 -12.15
C TYR A 543 11.11 -10.70 -12.98
N ALA A 544 10.96 -10.88 -14.29
CA ALA A 544 10.72 -9.81 -15.26
C ALA A 544 9.52 -8.91 -14.92
N GLY A 545 8.43 -9.50 -14.38
CA GLY A 545 7.25 -8.74 -13.97
C GLY A 545 7.55 -7.70 -12.88
N HIS A 546 8.38 -8.03 -11.89
CA HIS A 546 8.80 -7.07 -10.86
C HIS A 546 9.70 -5.98 -11.43
N LEU A 547 10.62 -6.33 -12.34
CA LEU A 547 11.54 -5.38 -12.95
C LEU A 547 10.78 -4.37 -13.80
N TRP A 548 9.85 -4.86 -14.60
CA TRP A 548 9.00 -4.02 -15.42
C TRP A 548 8.14 -3.08 -14.57
N THR A 549 7.47 -3.58 -13.51
CA THR A 549 6.62 -2.73 -12.65
C THR A 549 7.41 -1.69 -11.86
N GLN A 550 8.72 -1.91 -11.63
CA GLN A 550 9.63 -0.94 -11.03
C GLN A 550 10.25 0.04 -12.03
N GLY A 551 9.85 -0.02 -13.30
CA GLY A 551 10.33 0.90 -14.35
C GLY A 551 11.79 0.67 -14.75
N ILE A 552 12.27 -0.57 -14.69
CA ILE A 552 13.60 -0.95 -15.19
C ILE A 552 13.45 -1.28 -16.68
N ALA A 553 13.96 -0.41 -17.54
CA ALA A 553 13.70 -0.52 -18.98
C ALA A 553 14.58 -1.55 -19.70
N ASP A 554 15.79 -1.77 -19.20
CA ASP A 554 16.84 -2.59 -19.85
C ASP A 554 16.90 -4.05 -19.35
N TYR A 555 15.96 -4.45 -18.49
CA TYR A 555 15.96 -5.79 -17.91
C TYR A 555 15.95 -6.90 -18.96
N ALA A 556 15.25 -6.72 -20.08
CA ALA A 556 15.15 -7.74 -21.13
C ALA A 556 16.51 -8.02 -21.79
N THR A 557 17.36 -7.00 -21.94
CA THR A 557 18.73 -7.16 -22.45
C THR A 557 19.59 -7.96 -21.48
N ILE A 558 19.51 -7.65 -20.18
CA ILE A 558 20.23 -8.35 -19.12
C ILE A 558 19.74 -9.80 -19.00
N GLU A 559 18.42 -10.02 -19.06
CA GLU A 559 17.84 -11.37 -19.05
C GLU A 559 18.31 -12.21 -20.25
N SER A 560 18.36 -11.61 -21.45
CA SER A 560 18.90 -12.29 -22.65
C SER A 560 20.37 -12.69 -22.49
N GLN A 561 21.21 -11.78 -21.96
CA GLN A 561 22.62 -12.09 -21.68
C GLN A 561 22.77 -13.18 -20.61
N LEU A 562 21.93 -13.15 -19.57
CA LEU A 562 21.88 -14.17 -18.53
C LEU A 562 21.49 -15.53 -19.12
N ASN A 563 20.48 -15.58 -19.98
CA ASN A 563 20.06 -16.80 -20.66
C ASN A 563 21.18 -17.40 -21.53
N ASN A 564 21.91 -16.56 -22.27
CA ASN A 564 23.09 -17.01 -23.04
C ASN A 564 24.17 -17.61 -22.13
N LEU A 565 24.44 -16.98 -20.99
CA LEU A 565 25.34 -17.51 -19.96
C LEU A 565 24.84 -18.86 -19.46
N MET A 566 23.59 -18.94 -19.00
CA MET A 566 23.02 -20.16 -18.39
C MET A 566 22.86 -21.33 -19.39
N LEU A 567 22.71 -21.06 -20.69
CA LEU A 567 22.71 -22.07 -21.74
C LEU A 567 24.11 -22.48 -22.17
N GLY A 568 25.15 -21.76 -21.75
CA GLY A 568 26.54 -22.00 -22.18
C GLY A 568 26.77 -21.72 -23.66
N GLN A 569 26.01 -20.76 -24.22
CA GLN A 569 26.05 -20.42 -25.65
C GLN A 569 27.03 -19.26 -25.92
N GLY A 570 27.63 -19.28 -27.12
CA GLY A 570 28.56 -18.21 -27.53
C GLY A 570 29.75 -18.06 -26.60
N ASP A 571 30.21 -16.81 -26.42
CA ASP A 571 31.23 -16.48 -25.39
C ASP A 571 30.58 -16.27 -24.03
N TRP A 572 30.18 -17.36 -23.38
CA TRP A 572 29.56 -17.32 -22.05
C TRP A 572 30.47 -16.67 -20.99
N LYS A 573 31.80 -16.71 -21.12
CA LYS A 573 32.74 -16.02 -20.24
C LYS A 573 32.65 -14.50 -20.41
N LYS A 574 32.47 -14.05 -21.66
CA LYS A 574 32.24 -12.63 -21.94
C LYS A 574 30.90 -12.16 -21.29
N SER A 575 29.83 -12.94 -21.50
CA SER A 575 28.52 -12.66 -20.84
C SER A 575 28.66 -12.60 -19.32
N ALA A 576 29.39 -13.54 -18.70
CA ALA A 576 29.60 -13.52 -17.24
C ALA A 576 30.37 -12.26 -16.78
N ARG A 577 31.38 -11.82 -17.55
CA ARG A 577 32.14 -10.59 -17.25
C ARG A 577 31.30 -9.33 -17.41
N GLU A 578 30.52 -9.24 -18.48
CA GLU A 578 29.62 -8.10 -18.73
C GLU A 578 28.54 -7.98 -17.65
N LEU A 579 27.94 -9.11 -17.26
CA LEU A 579 26.98 -9.20 -16.16
C LEU A 579 27.65 -9.07 -14.78
N GLN A 580 28.99 -9.07 -14.69
CA GLN A 580 29.75 -9.02 -13.45
C GLN A 580 29.34 -10.13 -12.46
N VAL A 581 29.09 -11.31 -12.96
CA VAL A 581 28.74 -12.49 -12.17
C VAL A 581 29.93 -12.92 -11.34
N ARG A 582 29.72 -13.09 -10.03
CA ARG A 582 30.70 -13.72 -9.16
C ARG A 582 30.44 -15.22 -9.04
N TYR A 583 29.19 -15.61 -8.83
CA TYR A 583 28.79 -16.98 -8.64
C TYR A 583 27.71 -17.41 -9.61
N LEU A 584 27.84 -18.63 -10.14
CA LEU A 584 26.76 -19.26 -10.90
C LEU A 584 26.14 -20.34 -10.04
N PHE A 585 24.82 -20.23 -9.85
CA PHE A 585 24.01 -21.22 -9.17
C PHE A 585 23.39 -22.18 -10.19
N TRP A 586 23.43 -23.47 -9.90
CA TRP A 586 22.87 -24.52 -10.73
C TRP A 586 22.07 -25.50 -9.88
N GLY A 587 20.82 -25.16 -9.58
CA GLY A 587 19.89 -25.94 -8.76
C GLY A 587 18.77 -26.58 -9.55
N THR A 588 17.65 -26.82 -8.88
CA THR A 588 16.46 -27.48 -9.43
C THR A 588 15.82 -26.63 -10.53
N LEU A 589 15.68 -25.32 -10.30
CA LEU A 589 15.08 -24.39 -11.26
C LEU A 589 15.90 -24.28 -12.55
N GLU A 590 17.23 -24.20 -12.42
CA GLU A 590 18.14 -24.14 -13.56
C GLU A 590 18.12 -25.43 -14.38
N LYS A 591 18.12 -26.58 -13.74
CA LYS A 591 18.03 -27.88 -14.41
C LYS A 591 16.73 -28.01 -15.18
N THR A 592 15.62 -27.50 -14.64
CA THR A 592 14.32 -27.58 -15.31
C THR A 592 14.23 -26.60 -16.48
N ASN A 593 14.68 -25.36 -16.31
CA ASN A 593 14.48 -24.31 -17.32
C ASN A 593 15.59 -24.24 -18.37
N TYR A 594 16.80 -24.71 -18.04
CA TYR A 594 17.97 -24.74 -18.94
C TYR A 594 18.44 -26.16 -19.20
N GLY A 595 17.52 -27.12 -19.34
CA GLY A 595 17.84 -28.55 -19.55
C GLY A 595 18.71 -28.85 -20.77
N ASN A 596 18.69 -27.98 -21.78
CA ASN A 596 19.50 -28.05 -22.99
C ASN A 596 20.87 -27.33 -22.88
N SER A 597 21.23 -26.83 -21.69
CA SER A 597 22.52 -26.16 -21.48
C SER A 597 23.72 -27.08 -21.69
N THR A 598 24.76 -26.57 -22.35
CA THR A 598 26.03 -27.28 -22.53
C THR A 598 26.91 -27.27 -21.27
N ARG A 599 26.60 -26.46 -20.28
CA ARG A 599 27.26 -26.33 -18.96
C ARG A 599 28.81 -26.32 -19.04
N PRO A 600 29.40 -25.44 -19.87
CA PRO A 600 30.86 -25.44 -20.07
C PRO A 600 31.65 -25.05 -18.81
N TRP A 601 30.99 -24.35 -17.83
CA TRP A 601 31.60 -23.98 -16.56
C TRP A 601 31.90 -25.16 -15.64
N GLU A 602 31.20 -26.30 -15.75
CA GLU A 602 31.42 -27.47 -14.89
C GLU A 602 32.87 -27.96 -14.91
N LYS A 603 33.51 -27.87 -16.09
CA LYS A 603 34.91 -28.29 -16.28
C LYS A 603 35.93 -27.17 -16.08
N GLN A 604 35.48 -25.92 -15.99
CA GLN A 604 36.37 -24.74 -16.08
C GLN A 604 36.37 -23.87 -14.84
N LEU A 605 35.33 -23.97 -14.01
CA LEU A 605 35.22 -23.14 -12.81
C LEU A 605 35.37 -23.97 -11.54
N PRO A 606 35.97 -23.38 -10.48
CA PRO A 606 36.05 -24.04 -9.21
C PRO A 606 34.65 -24.14 -8.57
N LEU A 607 34.42 -25.27 -7.92
CA LEU A 607 33.25 -25.56 -7.14
C LEU A 607 33.39 -24.93 -5.74
N VAL A 608 32.37 -24.17 -5.29
CA VAL A 608 32.37 -23.51 -3.98
C VAL A 608 31.49 -24.24 -2.99
N ALA A 609 30.32 -24.70 -3.43
CA ALA A 609 29.37 -25.45 -2.61
C ALA A 609 28.57 -26.41 -3.47
N GLN A 610 28.24 -27.58 -2.89
CA GLN A 610 27.45 -28.61 -3.53
C GLN A 610 26.57 -29.33 -2.50
N GLY A 611 25.39 -29.74 -2.92
CA GLY A 611 24.44 -30.52 -2.12
C GLY A 611 23.31 -31.10 -2.96
N ALA A 612 22.33 -31.73 -2.33
CA ALA A 612 21.14 -32.23 -3.01
C ALA A 612 20.36 -31.11 -3.73
N TRP A 613 20.44 -29.87 -3.24
CA TRP A 613 19.82 -28.68 -3.80
C TRP A 613 20.48 -28.17 -5.09
N GLY A 614 21.75 -28.50 -5.36
CA GLY A 614 22.48 -28.03 -6.53
C GLY A 614 23.95 -27.74 -6.25
N ILE A 615 24.54 -26.86 -7.09
CA ILE A 615 25.96 -26.55 -7.10
C ILE A 615 26.15 -25.04 -7.29
N ILE A 616 27.23 -24.49 -6.68
CA ILE A 616 27.65 -23.11 -6.89
C ILE A 616 29.08 -23.11 -7.43
N TYR A 617 29.28 -22.44 -8.58
CA TYR A 617 30.58 -22.24 -9.23
C TYR A 617 31.07 -20.82 -9.06
N ASP A 618 32.39 -20.60 -8.96
CA ASP A 618 33.03 -19.30 -8.76
C ASP A 618 33.77 -18.81 -9.99
N PHE A 619 33.42 -17.63 -10.51
CA PHE A 619 34.12 -16.93 -11.59
C PHE A 619 35.39 -16.21 -11.14
N GLY A 620 35.67 -16.15 -9.84
CA GLY A 620 36.73 -15.33 -9.28
C GLY A 620 36.33 -13.86 -9.08
N PRO A 621 37.12 -13.07 -8.33
CA PRO A 621 36.83 -11.67 -8.08
C PRO A 621 36.81 -10.89 -9.41
N SER A 622 35.77 -10.05 -9.58
CA SER A 622 35.73 -9.11 -10.70
C SER A 622 36.89 -8.12 -10.58
N THR A 623 37.66 -7.93 -11.65
CA THR A 623 38.81 -7.01 -11.69
C THR A 623 38.39 -5.53 -11.72
N LYS A 624 37.11 -5.22 -11.83
CA LYS A 624 36.61 -3.82 -11.77
C LYS A 624 36.04 -3.53 -10.37
N ARG A 625 36.77 -2.70 -9.61
CA ARG A 625 36.19 -1.98 -8.45
C ARG A 625 35.34 -0.83 -9.01
N TYR A 626 34.09 -0.74 -8.61
CA TYR A 626 33.25 0.44 -8.81
C TYR A 626 33.22 1.32 -7.57
#